data_d2b7129a1d2caa92167ed286d04a2d37
#
_entry.id   d2b7129a1d2caa92167ed286d04a2d37
#
_cell.length_a   1.000
_cell.length_b   1.000
_cell.length_c   1.000
_cell.angle_alpha   90.00
_cell.angle_beta   90.00
_cell.angle_gamma   90.00
#
_symmetry.space_group_name_H-M   'P 1'
#
loop_
_entity.id
_entity.type
_entity.pdbx_description
1 polymer ?
#
loop_
_entity_poly.entity_id
_entity_poly.type
_entity_poly.pdbx_seq_one_letter_code
_entity_poly.pdbx_strand_id
1 'polypeptide(L)'
;MSAEAGGGAEPDDTGCHILHVDMDAFYASVEIRDRPELAGRAVIVGGTSGRGVVLSASYQARAFGVRSAMPVGRAQRMCPHAVFVAPRHRRYAEVSKEVMAIFGTVTPEAEPLALDEAFLDVAGALRRLGPPAMIAQRIKVKLGRSVSDACMDSMTPHVTSIAA
;
A
#
# COMPACT_ATOMS: atom_id res chain seq x y z
N MET A 1 32.07 -15.38 -22.76
CA MET A 1 31.27 -15.84 -21.62
C MET A 1 29.99 -15.00 -21.61
N SER A 2 28.94 -15.61 -22.17
CA SER A 2 27.62 -14.95 -22.34
C SER A 2 26.84 -15.04 -21.04
N ALA A 3 26.44 -13.89 -20.49
CA ALA A 3 25.53 -13.83 -19.35
C ALA A 3 24.11 -14.10 -19.87
N GLU A 4 23.54 -15.23 -19.52
CA GLU A 4 22.13 -15.52 -19.75
C GLU A 4 21.27 -14.61 -18.89
N ALA A 5 20.51 -13.73 -19.56
CA ALA A 5 19.42 -13.01 -18.95
C ALA A 5 18.33 -14.01 -18.58
N GLY A 6 18.19 -14.29 -17.29
CA GLY A 6 17.10 -15.10 -16.75
C GLY A 6 15.77 -14.40 -17.04
N GLY A 7 15.06 -14.83 -18.07
CA GLY A 7 13.67 -14.48 -18.32
C GLY A 7 12.83 -15.08 -17.21
N GLY A 8 12.43 -14.26 -16.23
CA GLY A 8 11.38 -14.65 -15.29
C GLY A 8 10.11 -14.91 -16.09
N ALA A 9 9.63 -16.13 -16.10
CA ALA A 9 8.32 -16.47 -16.65
C ALA A 9 7.30 -15.60 -15.93
N GLU A 10 6.48 -14.85 -16.68
CA GLU A 10 5.33 -14.18 -16.09
C GLU A 10 4.46 -15.23 -15.39
N PRO A 11 3.97 -14.95 -14.17
CA PRO A 11 3.13 -15.91 -13.47
C PRO A 11 1.91 -16.23 -14.34
N ASP A 12 1.65 -17.52 -14.51
CA ASP A 12 0.44 -18.00 -15.19
C ASP A 12 -0.76 -17.68 -14.29
N ASP A 13 -1.48 -16.62 -14.63
CA ASP A 13 -2.71 -16.17 -13.96
C ASP A 13 -3.97 -16.69 -14.68
N THR A 14 -3.83 -17.70 -15.54
CA THR A 14 -4.94 -18.36 -16.25
C THR A 14 -5.93 -18.96 -15.25
N GLY A 15 -7.14 -18.42 -15.20
CA GLY A 15 -8.18 -18.83 -14.26
C GLY A 15 -8.18 -18.08 -12.92
N CYS A 16 -7.17 -17.28 -12.64
CA CYS A 16 -7.16 -16.41 -11.47
C CYS A 16 -7.96 -15.14 -11.74
N HIS A 17 -9.10 -14.95 -11.09
CA HIS A 17 -9.95 -13.77 -11.24
C HIS A 17 -10.14 -12.99 -9.94
N ILE A 18 -9.53 -13.45 -8.85
CA ILE A 18 -9.52 -12.75 -7.57
C ILE A 18 -8.19 -11.98 -7.42
N LEU A 19 -8.28 -10.68 -7.24
CA LEU A 19 -7.14 -9.84 -6.90
C LEU A 19 -7.18 -9.51 -5.41
N HIS A 20 -6.08 -9.78 -4.72
CA HIS A 20 -5.83 -9.27 -3.38
C HIS A 20 -5.03 -7.97 -3.50
N VAL A 21 -5.56 -6.90 -2.96
CA VAL A 21 -4.93 -5.58 -2.97
C VAL A 21 -4.60 -5.18 -1.54
N ASP A 22 -3.34 -4.85 -1.29
CA ASP A 22 -2.82 -4.36 -0.01
C ASP A 22 -2.04 -3.06 -0.27
N MET A 23 -2.36 -1.99 0.47
CA MET A 23 -1.72 -0.68 0.34
C MET A 23 -0.54 -0.58 1.29
N ASP A 24 0.66 -0.66 0.74
CA ASP A 24 1.88 -0.61 1.53
C ASP A 24 2.07 0.74 2.24
N ALA A 25 2.55 0.71 3.48
CA ALA A 25 2.79 1.89 4.31
C ALA A 25 1.60 2.87 4.41
N PHE A 26 0.35 2.38 4.34
CA PHE A 26 -0.86 3.20 4.17
C PHE A 26 -0.95 4.40 5.11
N TYR A 27 -0.86 4.20 6.44
CA TYR A 27 -0.99 5.31 7.38
C TYR A 27 0.14 6.32 7.25
N ALA A 28 1.38 5.87 7.06
CA ALA A 28 2.51 6.77 6.86
C ALA A 28 2.35 7.58 5.55
N SER A 29 1.85 6.96 4.50
CA SER A 29 1.59 7.62 3.21
C SER A 29 0.48 8.67 3.32
N VAL A 30 -0.61 8.40 4.06
CA VAL A 30 -1.67 9.39 4.33
C VAL A 30 -1.12 10.58 5.10
N GLU A 31 -0.26 10.35 6.09
CA GLU A 31 0.38 11.44 6.85
C GLU A 31 1.28 12.30 5.97
N ILE A 32 2.06 11.69 5.08
CA ILE A 32 2.95 12.41 4.15
C ILE A 32 2.13 13.18 3.12
N ARG A 33 1.03 12.61 2.59
CA ARG A 33 0.11 13.28 1.67
C ARG A 33 -0.49 14.55 2.28
N ASP A 34 -0.99 14.44 3.51
CA ASP A 34 -1.64 15.57 4.20
C ASP A 34 -0.64 16.61 4.70
N ARG A 35 0.64 16.26 4.83
CA ARG A 35 1.73 17.08 5.33
C ARG A 35 2.97 16.97 4.44
N PRO A 36 3.02 17.73 3.32
CA PRO A 36 4.11 17.66 2.34
C PRO A 36 5.51 17.91 2.91
N GLU A 37 5.62 18.60 4.05
CA GLU A 37 6.88 18.78 4.78
C GLU A 37 7.48 17.47 5.31
N LEU A 38 6.71 16.39 5.33
CA LEU A 38 7.18 15.04 5.67
C LEU A 38 7.74 14.27 4.48
N ALA A 39 7.59 14.79 3.26
CA ALA A 39 8.07 14.12 2.06
C ALA A 39 9.60 13.88 2.14
N GLY A 40 10.01 12.67 1.77
CA GLY A 40 11.43 12.26 1.84
C GLY A 40 11.97 12.00 3.25
N ARG A 41 11.20 12.25 4.30
CA ARG A 41 11.61 11.99 5.69
C ARG A 41 11.23 10.58 6.14
N ALA A 42 11.98 10.06 7.10
CA ALA A 42 11.56 8.87 7.83
C ALA A 42 10.36 9.21 8.72
N VAL A 43 9.18 8.63 8.41
CA VAL A 43 7.93 8.85 9.13
C VAL A 43 7.49 7.54 9.77
N ILE A 44 7.13 7.58 11.04
CA ILE A 44 6.64 6.45 11.82
C ILE A 44 5.33 6.83 12.46
N VAL A 45 4.26 6.13 12.11
CA VAL A 45 2.95 6.30 12.74
C VAL A 45 2.82 5.31 13.89
N GLY A 46 2.51 5.81 15.09
CA GLY A 46 2.41 4.97 16.28
C GLY A 46 2.35 5.77 17.56
N GLY A 47 2.68 5.14 18.69
CA GLY A 47 2.75 5.83 19.97
C GLY A 47 3.83 6.92 19.97
N THR A 48 3.53 8.10 20.50
CA THR A 48 4.47 9.24 20.55
C THR A 48 5.22 9.36 21.87
N SER A 49 4.81 8.64 22.90
CA SER A 49 5.36 8.69 24.26
C SER A 49 6.38 7.59 24.58
N GLY A 50 6.96 6.96 23.58
CA GLY A 50 7.89 5.82 23.76
C GLY A 50 7.19 4.51 24.12
N ARG A 51 5.89 4.52 24.39
CA ARG A 51 5.04 3.34 24.63
C ARG A 51 4.22 3.01 23.39
N GLY A 52 3.77 1.75 23.30
CA GLY A 52 2.97 1.26 22.18
C GLY A 52 3.83 0.70 21.05
N VAL A 53 3.19 0.46 19.92
CA VAL A 53 3.81 -0.16 18.75
C VAL A 53 3.75 0.76 17.54
N VAL A 54 4.63 0.50 16.58
CA VAL A 54 4.59 1.07 15.24
C VAL A 54 3.38 0.49 14.51
N LEU A 55 2.49 1.35 14.01
CA LEU A 55 1.36 0.96 13.19
C LEU A 55 1.74 0.94 11.71
N SER A 56 2.51 1.94 11.26
CA SER A 56 2.99 2.06 9.89
C SER A 56 4.32 2.82 9.86
N ALA A 57 5.18 2.50 8.90
CA ALA A 57 6.48 3.15 8.72
C ALA A 57 6.70 3.43 7.23
N SER A 58 7.18 4.64 6.89
CA SER A 58 7.58 5.00 5.54
C SER A 58 8.79 4.17 5.07
N TYR A 59 9.02 4.12 3.77
CA TYR A 59 10.18 3.39 3.21
C TYR A 59 11.50 3.91 3.76
N GLN A 60 11.62 5.22 3.99
CA GLN A 60 12.78 5.83 4.61
C GLN A 60 13.02 5.30 6.03
N ALA A 61 11.96 5.13 6.83
CA ALA A 61 12.08 4.52 8.15
C ALA A 61 12.38 3.01 8.08
N ARG A 62 11.77 2.31 7.11
CA ARG A 62 12.00 0.87 6.89
C ARG A 62 13.44 0.56 6.48
N ALA A 63 14.13 1.48 5.79
CA ALA A 63 15.55 1.36 5.46
C ALA A 63 16.45 1.23 6.71
N PHE A 64 16.02 1.77 7.85
CA PHE A 64 16.67 1.61 9.16
C PHE A 64 16.18 0.37 9.94
N GLY A 65 15.41 -0.52 9.29
CA GLY A 65 14.93 -1.75 9.89
C GLY A 65 13.64 -1.59 10.71
N VAL A 66 12.99 -0.41 10.70
CA VAL A 66 11.70 -0.22 11.38
C VAL A 66 10.60 -1.01 10.66
N ARG A 67 9.75 -1.69 11.44
CA ARG A 67 8.63 -2.50 10.93
C ARG A 67 7.37 -2.27 11.78
N SER A 68 6.21 -2.54 11.18
CA SER A 68 4.94 -2.59 11.91
C SER A 68 5.01 -3.60 13.05
N ALA A 69 4.21 -3.39 14.09
CA ALA A 69 4.18 -4.14 15.35
C ALA A 69 5.45 -4.01 16.22
N MET A 70 6.51 -3.33 15.75
CA MET A 70 7.71 -3.09 16.55
C MET A 70 7.39 -2.14 17.73
N PRO A 71 7.94 -2.37 18.94
CA PRO A 71 7.85 -1.39 20.02
C PRO A 71 8.43 -0.04 19.62
N VAL A 72 7.70 1.05 19.88
CA VAL A 72 8.10 2.41 19.50
C VAL A 72 9.47 2.78 20.07
N GLY A 73 9.76 2.43 21.32
CA GLY A 73 11.07 2.69 21.91
C GLY A 73 12.24 1.99 21.19
N ARG A 74 11.98 0.83 20.56
CA ARG A 74 12.97 0.18 19.69
C ARG A 74 13.12 0.94 18.37
N ALA A 75 12.02 1.33 17.75
CA ALA A 75 12.02 2.10 16.51
C ALA A 75 12.77 3.43 16.68
N GLN A 76 12.60 4.13 17.81
CA GLN A 76 13.33 5.36 18.15
C GLN A 76 14.84 5.15 18.21
N ARG A 77 15.31 4.02 18.75
CA ARG A 77 16.74 3.72 18.79
C ARG A 77 17.31 3.37 17.41
N MET A 78 16.49 2.74 16.55
CA MET A 78 16.93 2.34 15.20
C MET A 78 16.90 3.52 14.21
N CYS A 79 15.96 4.44 14.37
CA CYS A 79 15.80 5.62 13.51
C CYS A 79 15.53 6.88 14.36
N PRO A 80 16.55 7.42 15.07
CA PRO A 80 16.37 8.53 16.01
C PRO A 80 15.97 9.85 15.35
N HIS A 81 16.22 10.01 14.05
CA HIS A 81 15.83 11.18 13.26
C HIS A 81 14.43 11.07 12.62
N ALA A 82 13.72 9.97 12.84
CA ALA A 82 12.38 9.80 12.31
C ALA A 82 11.38 10.74 12.97
N VAL A 83 10.39 11.16 12.19
CA VAL A 83 9.22 11.89 12.69
C VAL A 83 8.19 10.90 13.19
N PHE A 84 7.92 10.93 14.50
CA PHE A 84 6.88 10.11 15.10
C PHE A 84 5.56 10.85 15.10
N VAL A 85 4.53 10.23 14.55
CA VAL A 85 3.21 10.82 14.35
C VAL A 85 2.16 9.98 15.07
N ALA A 86 1.31 10.64 15.84
CA ALA A 86 0.16 9.98 16.45
C ALA A 86 -0.85 9.56 15.37
N PRO A 87 -1.46 8.37 15.45
CA PRO A 87 -2.38 7.89 14.43
C PRO A 87 -3.67 8.71 14.40
N ARG A 88 -4.14 9.04 13.19
CA ARG A 88 -5.39 9.74 12.92
C ARG A 88 -6.41 8.78 12.28
N HIS A 89 -6.90 7.80 13.02
CA HIS A 89 -7.76 6.72 12.50
C HIS A 89 -8.96 7.20 11.68
N ARG A 90 -9.61 8.30 12.09
CA ARG A 90 -10.71 8.90 11.32
C ARG A 90 -10.26 9.31 9.91
N ARG A 91 -9.08 9.95 9.82
CA ARG A 91 -8.51 10.39 8.54
C ARG A 91 -8.19 9.20 7.64
N TYR A 92 -7.63 8.14 8.21
CA TYR A 92 -7.35 6.91 7.45
C TYR A 92 -8.62 6.26 6.93
N ALA A 93 -9.70 6.24 7.70
CA ALA A 93 -11.00 5.75 7.25
C ALA A 93 -11.61 6.60 6.12
N GLU A 94 -11.40 7.92 6.12
CA GLU A 94 -11.82 8.80 5.02
C GLU A 94 -11.07 8.45 3.73
N VAL A 95 -9.74 8.33 3.80
CA VAL A 95 -8.90 7.97 2.64
C VAL A 95 -9.19 6.55 2.16
N SER A 96 -9.43 5.61 3.07
CA SER A 96 -9.83 4.24 2.72
C SER A 96 -11.10 4.24 1.85
N LYS A 97 -12.09 5.09 2.15
CA LYS A 97 -13.29 5.21 1.32
C LYS A 97 -12.98 5.70 -0.10
N GLU A 98 -12.03 6.62 -0.25
CA GLU A 98 -11.56 7.08 -1.57
C GLU A 98 -10.93 5.91 -2.35
N VAL A 99 -10.10 5.10 -1.69
CA VAL A 99 -9.48 3.89 -2.27
C VAL A 99 -10.54 2.87 -2.67
N MET A 100 -11.49 2.56 -1.78
CA MET A 100 -12.56 1.59 -2.07
C MET A 100 -13.47 2.07 -3.21
N ALA A 101 -13.71 3.38 -3.33
CA ALA A 101 -14.45 3.94 -4.47
C ALA A 101 -13.70 3.71 -5.81
N ILE A 102 -12.36 3.78 -5.81
CA ILE A 102 -11.55 3.45 -6.99
C ILE A 102 -11.73 1.97 -7.36
N PHE A 103 -11.73 1.05 -6.39
CA PHE A 103 -11.98 -0.38 -6.63
C PHE A 103 -13.35 -0.61 -7.24
N GLY A 104 -14.39 0.08 -6.74
CA GLY A 104 -15.75 0.03 -7.28
C GLY A 104 -15.85 0.47 -8.75
N THR A 105 -14.89 1.25 -9.27
CA THR A 105 -14.84 1.58 -10.72
C THR A 105 -14.33 0.41 -11.58
N VAL A 106 -13.69 -0.57 -10.97
CA VAL A 106 -13.14 -1.77 -11.63
C VAL A 106 -14.17 -2.89 -11.60
N THR A 107 -14.69 -3.20 -10.41
CA THR A 107 -15.67 -4.25 -10.17
C THR A 107 -16.61 -3.86 -9.04
N PRO A 108 -17.91 -4.20 -9.09
CA PRO A 108 -18.82 -4.08 -7.96
C PRO A 108 -18.53 -5.12 -6.86
N GLU A 109 -17.85 -6.20 -7.20
CA GLU A 109 -17.50 -7.32 -6.31
C GLU A 109 -16.17 -7.02 -5.61
N ALA A 110 -16.18 -6.00 -4.75
CA ALA A 110 -15.04 -5.63 -3.91
C ALA A 110 -15.38 -5.89 -2.45
N GLU A 111 -14.58 -6.71 -1.77
CA GLU A 111 -14.74 -7.05 -0.36
C GLU A 111 -13.59 -6.42 0.46
N PRO A 112 -13.83 -5.32 1.19
CA PRO A 112 -12.85 -4.74 2.09
C PRO A 112 -12.55 -5.67 3.28
N LEU A 113 -11.28 -5.94 3.54
CA LEU A 113 -10.81 -6.69 4.70
C LEU A 113 -10.35 -5.75 5.83
N ALA A 114 -9.71 -4.66 5.46
CA ALA A 114 -9.19 -3.63 6.35
C ALA A 114 -9.32 -2.25 5.69
N LEU A 115 -8.75 -1.21 6.30
CA LEU A 115 -8.75 0.14 5.72
C LEU A 115 -7.90 0.24 4.44
N ASP A 116 -6.93 -0.62 4.31
CA ASP A 116 -5.90 -0.63 3.27
C ASP A 116 -5.87 -1.93 2.45
N GLU A 117 -6.82 -2.85 2.71
CA GLU A 117 -6.79 -4.19 2.14
C GLU A 117 -8.18 -4.60 1.61
N ALA A 118 -8.23 -5.21 0.43
CA ALA A 118 -9.47 -5.72 -0.15
C ALA A 118 -9.24 -6.90 -1.11
N PHE A 119 -10.23 -7.77 -1.23
CA PHE A 119 -10.37 -8.70 -2.35
C PHE A 119 -11.27 -8.10 -3.43
N LEU A 120 -10.93 -8.34 -4.69
CA LEU A 120 -11.64 -7.87 -5.87
C LEU A 120 -11.90 -9.07 -6.79
N ASP A 121 -13.15 -9.48 -6.97
CA ASP A 121 -13.48 -10.39 -8.05
C ASP A 121 -13.57 -9.61 -9.37
N VAL A 122 -12.63 -9.87 -10.27
CA VAL A 122 -12.55 -9.19 -11.56
C VAL A 122 -13.05 -10.03 -12.72
N ALA A 123 -13.67 -11.20 -12.48
CA ALA A 123 -14.21 -12.08 -13.52
C ALA A 123 -15.11 -11.32 -14.50
N GLY A 124 -16.05 -10.50 -13.97
CA GLY A 124 -16.94 -9.68 -14.78
C GLY A 124 -16.26 -8.53 -15.53
N ALA A 125 -15.04 -8.14 -15.11
CA ALA A 125 -14.29 -7.03 -15.70
C ALA A 125 -13.30 -7.47 -16.80
N LEU A 126 -12.96 -8.75 -16.90
CA LEU A 126 -11.94 -9.29 -17.81
C LEU A 126 -12.19 -8.90 -19.28
N ARG A 127 -13.44 -9.00 -19.75
CA ARG A 127 -13.81 -8.66 -21.14
C ARG A 127 -13.59 -7.18 -21.46
N ARG A 128 -13.76 -6.30 -20.49
CA ARG A 128 -13.67 -4.85 -20.65
C ARG A 128 -12.27 -4.30 -20.37
N LEU A 129 -11.57 -4.87 -19.38
CA LEU A 129 -10.33 -4.32 -18.84
C LEU A 129 -9.09 -5.15 -19.16
N GLY A 130 -9.27 -6.37 -19.70
CA GLY A 130 -8.17 -7.29 -20.02
C GLY A 130 -7.87 -8.27 -18.88
N PRO A 131 -6.75 -9.00 -18.95
CA PRO A 131 -6.37 -10.02 -17.98
C PRO A 131 -6.10 -9.42 -16.59
N PRO A 132 -6.13 -10.23 -15.52
CA PRO A 132 -5.97 -9.79 -14.13
C PRO A 132 -4.72 -8.93 -13.89
N ALA A 133 -3.57 -9.30 -14.46
CA ALA A 133 -2.34 -8.52 -14.36
C ALA A 133 -2.49 -7.10 -14.93
N MET A 134 -3.20 -6.94 -16.05
CA MET A 134 -3.47 -5.61 -16.63
C MET A 134 -4.43 -4.80 -15.75
N ILE A 135 -5.44 -5.43 -15.17
CA ILE A 135 -6.37 -4.80 -14.24
C ILE A 135 -5.61 -4.33 -13.01
N ALA A 136 -4.75 -5.17 -12.44
CA ALA A 136 -3.87 -4.83 -11.32
C ALA A 136 -3.01 -3.58 -11.62
N GLN A 137 -2.40 -3.52 -12.80
CA GLN A 137 -1.60 -2.37 -13.22
C GLN A 137 -2.46 -1.09 -13.36
N ARG A 138 -3.68 -1.19 -13.87
CA ARG A 138 -4.61 -0.05 -13.96
C ARG A 138 -5.02 0.46 -12.58
N ILE A 139 -5.25 -0.43 -11.62
CA ILE A 139 -5.53 -0.09 -10.23
C ILE A 139 -4.34 0.68 -9.64
N LYS A 140 -3.10 0.17 -9.79
CA LYS A 140 -1.89 0.84 -9.34
C LYS A 140 -1.76 2.27 -9.86
N VAL A 141 -1.96 2.46 -11.18
CA VAL A 141 -1.91 3.79 -11.80
C VAL A 141 -3.00 4.72 -11.27
N LYS A 142 -4.24 4.24 -11.10
CA LYS A 142 -5.33 5.05 -10.57
C LYS A 142 -5.08 5.48 -9.12
N LEU A 143 -4.62 4.56 -8.28
CA LEU A 143 -4.28 4.84 -6.89
C LEU A 143 -3.12 5.83 -6.80
N GLY A 144 -2.08 5.67 -7.62
CA GLY A 144 -0.97 6.62 -7.70
C GLY A 144 -1.42 8.04 -8.03
N ARG A 145 -2.35 8.22 -8.95
CA ARG A 145 -2.87 9.54 -9.33
C ARG A 145 -3.83 10.16 -8.31
N SER A 146 -4.65 9.35 -7.66
CA SER A 146 -5.72 9.86 -6.77
C SER A 146 -5.25 10.06 -5.33
N VAL A 147 -4.37 9.22 -4.86
CA VAL A 147 -3.96 9.18 -3.44
C VAL A 147 -2.57 9.78 -3.24
N SER A 148 -1.80 9.99 -4.30
CA SER A 148 -0.35 10.19 -4.25
C SER A 148 0.23 11.26 -5.17
N ASP A 149 -0.45 12.39 -5.44
CA ASP A 149 0.25 13.49 -6.15
C ASP A 149 1.51 14.01 -5.41
N ALA A 150 1.68 13.68 -4.14
CA ALA A 150 2.84 14.06 -3.34
C ALA A 150 3.73 12.86 -2.91
N CYS A 151 3.39 11.61 -3.24
CA CYS A 151 4.05 10.43 -2.67
C CYS A 151 4.15 9.25 -3.64
N MET A 152 4.58 9.52 -4.89
CA MET A 152 4.72 8.53 -5.97
C MET A 152 5.61 7.33 -5.59
N ASP A 153 6.50 7.45 -4.60
CA ASP A 153 7.45 6.42 -4.21
C ASP A 153 7.02 5.55 -3.01
N SER A 154 5.94 5.90 -2.30
CA SER A 154 5.66 5.28 -1.00
C SER A 154 4.31 4.57 -0.86
N MET A 155 3.43 4.65 -1.85
CA MET A 155 2.13 3.95 -1.82
C MET A 155 2.01 3.00 -3.00
N THR A 156 2.77 1.91 -2.97
CA THR A 156 2.67 0.86 -3.99
C THR A 156 1.68 -0.19 -3.52
N PRO A 157 0.51 -0.34 -4.16
CA PRO A 157 -0.36 -1.46 -3.85
C PRO A 157 0.30 -2.76 -4.29
N HIS A 158 0.44 -3.70 -3.38
CA HIS A 158 0.70 -5.08 -3.72
C HIS A 158 -0.59 -5.70 -4.24
N VAL A 159 -0.60 -6.13 -5.49
CA VAL A 159 -1.73 -6.83 -6.08
C VAL A 159 -1.26 -8.23 -6.45
N THR A 160 -1.88 -9.22 -5.84
CA THR A 160 -1.59 -10.64 -6.06
C THR A 160 -2.83 -11.31 -6.65
N SER A 161 -2.67 -12.05 -7.73
CA SER A 161 -3.72 -12.93 -8.25
C SER A 161 -3.83 -14.17 -7.37
N ILE A 162 -5.03 -14.53 -6.97
CA ILE A 162 -5.30 -15.72 -6.17
C ILE A 162 -6.15 -16.66 -7.02
N ALA A 163 -5.71 -17.90 -7.17
CA ALA A 163 -6.52 -18.96 -7.77
C ALA A 163 -7.73 -19.23 -6.85
N ALA A 164 -8.92 -19.31 -7.46
CA ALA A 164 -10.16 -19.61 -6.75
C ALA A 164 -10.24 -21.10 -6.38
#